data_07028a814fb6d24d573ae34e64b5003f
#
_entry.id   07028a814fb6d24d573ae34e64b5003f
#
_cell.length_a   1.000
_cell.length_b   1.000
_cell.length_c   1.000
_cell.angle_alpha   90.00
_cell.angle_beta   90.00
_cell.angle_gamma   90.00
#
_symmetry.space_group_name_H-M   'P 1'
#
loop_
_entity.id
_entity.type
_entity.pdbx_description
1 polymer ?
#
loop_
_entity_poly.entity_id
_entity_poly.type
_entity_poly.pdbx_seq_one_letter_code
_entity_poly.pdbx_strand_id
1 'polypeptide(L)'
;NVFEFDDTDDTAIDAIQYVQNIHPDTQIIFANGGDRTVDNIPEMIFDNVEFVFGIGGTNKKNSSSWILDEWKTQKTKRDWGYWRVLDHKPAQGYKVKELVIYPGKSLSDQKHFKRSEQWMVLEGIVKMQTEWKELSNSVHLEPHKLPYEIGKEVWHKASNPGDKNAHILEIQWGKECIE
;
A
#
# COMPACT_ATOMS: atom_id res chain seq x y z
N ASN A 1 10.01 -11.90 31.91
CA ASN A 1 11.26 -11.18 31.73
C ASN A 1 11.25 -10.50 30.34
N VAL A 2 11.93 -9.38 30.20
CA VAL A 2 12.16 -8.68 28.94
C VAL A 2 13.67 -8.63 28.74
N PHE A 3 14.13 -8.90 27.53
CA PHE A 3 15.53 -8.81 27.14
C PHE A 3 15.63 -8.31 25.70
N GLU A 4 16.73 -7.71 25.36
CA GLU A 4 17.07 -7.28 24.00
C GLU A 4 17.91 -8.38 23.32
N PHE A 5 17.73 -8.54 22.05
CA PHE A 5 18.52 -9.45 21.19
C PHE A 5 18.76 -8.78 19.83
N ASP A 6 19.75 -9.26 19.11
CA ASP A 6 20.03 -8.78 17.75
C ASP A 6 19.05 -9.43 16.75
N ASP A 7 18.29 -8.62 16.04
CA ASP A 7 17.35 -9.03 14.99
C ASP A 7 17.69 -8.38 13.63
N THR A 8 18.95 -7.96 13.44
CA THR A 8 19.41 -7.29 12.22
C THR A 8 19.31 -8.19 10.97
N ASP A 9 19.22 -9.50 11.17
CA ASP A 9 19.00 -10.51 10.14
C ASP A 9 17.53 -10.90 9.94
N ASP A 10 16.59 -10.18 10.56
CA ASP A 10 15.15 -10.45 10.55
C ASP A 10 14.77 -11.81 11.16
N THR A 11 15.58 -12.38 12.06
CA THR A 11 15.34 -13.68 12.72
C THR A 11 15.23 -13.56 14.25
N ALA A 12 14.65 -14.56 14.89
CA ALA A 12 14.63 -14.69 16.35
C ALA A 12 15.66 -15.73 16.86
N ILE A 13 16.66 -16.08 16.04
CA ILE A 13 17.68 -17.09 16.36
C ILE A 13 18.41 -16.74 17.64
N ASP A 14 18.92 -15.52 17.76
CA ASP A 14 19.65 -15.05 18.95
C ASP A 14 18.78 -15.05 20.21
N ALA A 15 17.49 -14.74 20.08
CA ALA A 15 16.56 -14.80 21.19
C ALA A 15 16.36 -16.25 21.68
N ILE A 16 16.18 -17.20 20.77
CA ILE A 16 16.03 -18.64 21.10
C ILE A 16 17.31 -19.13 21.78
N GLN A 17 18.47 -18.82 21.22
CA GLN A 17 19.76 -19.23 21.77
C GLN A 17 20.01 -18.65 23.17
N TYR A 18 19.65 -17.38 23.39
CA TYR A 18 19.71 -16.76 24.71
C TYR A 18 18.83 -17.50 25.73
N VAL A 19 17.58 -17.82 25.37
CA VAL A 19 16.66 -18.55 26.25
C VAL A 19 17.17 -19.98 26.55
N GLN A 20 17.73 -20.68 25.58
CA GLN A 20 18.37 -21.99 25.79
C GLN A 20 19.52 -21.92 26.79
N ASN A 21 20.36 -20.88 26.69
CA ASN A 21 21.53 -20.72 27.56
C ASN A 21 21.12 -20.45 29.04
N ILE A 22 20.04 -19.73 29.28
CA ILE A 22 19.58 -19.42 30.63
C ILE A 22 18.63 -20.50 31.23
N HIS A 23 18.14 -21.39 30.38
CA HIS A 23 17.23 -22.49 30.76
C HIS A 23 17.67 -23.82 30.11
N PRO A 24 18.88 -24.33 30.40
CA PRO A 24 19.48 -25.45 29.68
C PRO A 24 18.72 -26.79 29.85
N ASP A 25 18.01 -26.96 30.98
CA ASP A 25 17.27 -28.17 31.30
C ASP A 25 15.75 -28.03 31.05
N THR A 26 15.31 -27.01 30.33
CA THR A 26 13.89 -26.72 30.10
C THR A 26 13.54 -26.93 28.63
N GLN A 27 12.41 -27.59 28.38
CA GLN A 27 11.86 -27.68 27.05
C GLN A 27 11.44 -26.26 26.58
N ILE A 28 11.94 -25.85 25.43
CA ILE A 28 11.59 -24.57 24.82
C ILE A 28 10.55 -24.82 23.74
N ILE A 29 9.48 -24.06 23.77
CA ILE A 29 8.44 -24.06 22.74
C ILE A 29 8.47 -22.69 22.04
N PHE A 30 8.74 -22.69 20.74
CA PHE A 30 8.66 -21.51 19.89
C PHE A 30 7.32 -21.47 19.18
N ALA A 31 6.44 -20.57 19.62
CA ALA A 31 5.06 -20.49 19.17
C ALA A 31 4.90 -19.44 18.06
N ASN A 32 4.40 -19.85 16.92
CA ASN A 32 4.17 -19.01 15.74
C ASN A 32 2.70 -18.90 15.40
N GLY A 33 2.30 -17.71 14.98
CA GLY A 33 0.94 -17.43 14.52
C GLY A 33 0.88 -16.90 13.10
N GLY A 34 -0.32 -16.63 12.61
CA GLY A 34 -0.53 -16.02 11.31
C GLY A 34 -0.10 -16.91 10.14
N ASP A 35 0.78 -16.41 9.32
CA ASP A 35 1.25 -16.99 8.07
C ASP A 35 2.58 -17.78 8.19
N ARG A 36 3.07 -18.01 9.41
CA ARG A 36 4.29 -18.76 9.65
C ARG A 36 4.05 -20.27 9.56
N THR A 37 4.95 -20.98 8.88
CA THR A 37 4.94 -22.43 8.67
C THR A 37 6.35 -22.99 8.79
N VAL A 38 6.49 -24.31 8.81
CA VAL A 38 7.80 -24.99 8.84
C VAL A 38 8.72 -24.58 7.68
N ASP A 39 8.16 -24.14 6.55
CA ASP A 39 8.91 -23.84 5.33
C ASP A 39 9.35 -22.39 5.24
N ASN A 40 8.89 -21.52 6.15
CA ASN A 40 9.11 -20.07 6.01
C ASN A 40 9.66 -19.38 7.27
N ILE A 41 10.23 -20.15 8.20
CA ILE A 41 10.92 -19.60 9.37
C ILE A 41 12.38 -20.09 9.42
N PRO A 42 13.34 -19.17 9.54
CA PRO A 42 14.78 -19.51 9.63
C PRO A 42 15.14 -20.22 10.95
N GLU A 43 14.35 -20.07 11.99
CA GLU A 43 14.56 -20.62 13.32
C GLU A 43 14.48 -22.14 13.36
N MET A 44 14.02 -22.83 12.32
CA MET A 44 13.95 -24.30 12.22
C MET A 44 15.31 -25.02 12.30
N ILE A 45 16.39 -24.31 12.54
CA ILE A 45 17.72 -24.86 12.74
C ILE A 45 17.95 -25.50 14.13
N PHE A 46 17.04 -25.28 15.07
CA PHE A 46 17.16 -25.79 16.44
C PHE A 46 16.45 -27.13 16.61
N ASP A 47 17.21 -28.23 16.78
CA ASP A 47 16.67 -29.58 16.95
C ASP A 47 16.00 -29.82 18.31
N ASN A 48 16.35 -29.03 19.34
CA ASN A 48 15.86 -29.15 20.72
C ASN A 48 14.80 -28.10 21.09
N VAL A 49 14.20 -27.48 20.10
CA VAL A 49 13.08 -26.53 20.26
C VAL A 49 11.84 -27.14 19.62
N GLU A 50 10.75 -27.14 20.37
CA GLU A 50 9.45 -27.49 19.82
C GLU A 50 8.83 -26.30 19.09
N PHE A 51 8.52 -26.46 17.80
CA PHE A 51 7.90 -25.41 16.99
C PHE A 51 6.41 -25.66 16.88
N VAL A 52 5.60 -24.69 17.32
CA VAL A 52 4.14 -24.77 17.27
C VAL A 52 3.62 -23.64 16.37
N PHE A 53 2.79 -24.00 15.39
CA PHE A 53 2.24 -23.08 14.40
C PHE A 53 0.74 -22.88 14.56
N GLY A 54 0.22 -21.79 13.96
CA GLY A 54 -1.21 -21.49 13.97
C GLY A 54 -1.74 -20.99 15.31
N ILE A 55 -0.89 -20.58 16.22
CA ILE A 55 -1.30 -20.02 17.51
C ILE A 55 -2.06 -18.71 17.29
N GLY A 56 -3.30 -18.65 17.81
CA GLY A 56 -4.19 -17.51 17.59
C GLY A 56 -4.88 -17.47 16.21
N GLY A 57 -4.69 -18.53 15.40
CA GLY A 57 -5.28 -18.71 14.07
C GLY A 57 -4.30 -18.40 12.92
N THR A 58 -4.63 -18.90 11.73
CA THR A 58 -3.80 -18.78 10.53
C THR A 58 -4.03 -17.48 9.75
N ASN A 59 -5.04 -16.70 10.13
CA ASN A 59 -5.38 -15.44 9.46
C ASN A 59 -4.62 -14.28 10.09
N LYS A 60 -3.59 -13.78 9.42
CA LYS A 60 -2.80 -12.64 9.86
C LYS A 60 -3.65 -11.37 9.78
N LYS A 61 -4.11 -10.88 10.92
CA LYS A 61 -4.96 -9.68 11.01
C LYS A 61 -4.17 -8.38 10.96
N ASN A 62 -2.93 -8.38 11.45
CA ASN A 62 -2.04 -7.23 11.48
C ASN A 62 -0.58 -7.64 11.39
N SER A 63 0.26 -6.74 10.88
CA SER A 63 1.71 -6.82 11.01
C SER A 63 2.27 -5.43 11.29
N SER A 64 3.42 -5.37 11.95
CA SER A 64 4.12 -4.08 12.18
C SER A 64 4.44 -3.36 10.87
N SER A 65 4.83 -4.09 9.82
CA SER A 65 5.05 -3.52 8.49
C SER A 65 3.78 -2.89 7.90
N TRP A 66 2.61 -3.55 8.01
CA TRP A 66 1.35 -2.98 7.54
C TRP A 66 0.95 -1.73 8.31
N ILE A 67 1.15 -1.73 9.64
CA ILE A 67 0.88 -0.58 10.50
C ILE A 67 1.82 0.58 10.14
N LEU A 68 3.10 0.30 9.94
CA LEU A 68 4.09 1.31 9.53
C LEU A 68 3.78 1.88 8.13
N ASP A 69 3.37 1.05 7.18
CA ASP A 69 2.97 1.51 5.85
C ASP A 69 1.71 2.37 5.89
N GLU A 70 0.76 2.04 6.76
CA GLU A 70 -0.42 2.87 6.96
C GLU A 70 -0.09 4.21 7.63
N TRP A 71 0.88 4.24 8.53
CA TRP A 71 1.36 5.48 9.16
C TRP A 71 2.16 6.36 8.19
N LYS A 72 2.99 5.76 7.34
CA LYS A 72 3.77 6.47 6.33
C LYS A 72 2.91 7.06 5.22
N THR A 73 1.78 6.43 4.93
CA THR A 73 0.89 6.79 3.82
C THR A 73 -0.54 7.02 4.30
N GLN A 74 -0.73 8.09 5.09
CA GLN A 74 -2.05 8.43 5.64
C GLN A 74 -3.11 8.61 4.56
N LYS A 75 -4.27 7.96 4.76
CA LYS A 75 -5.43 8.08 3.87
C LYS A 75 -6.22 9.34 4.19
N THR A 76 -6.35 10.21 3.22
CA THR A 76 -7.27 11.36 3.28
C THR A 76 -8.63 10.94 2.75
N LYS A 77 -9.59 10.73 3.64
CA LYS A 77 -10.97 10.31 3.31
C LYS A 77 -11.79 11.44 2.73
N ARG A 78 -12.68 11.12 1.79
CA ARG A 78 -13.66 11.99 1.12
C ARG A 78 -14.95 11.20 0.90
N ASP A 79 -16.05 11.87 0.57
CA ASP A 79 -17.34 11.23 0.28
C ASP A 79 -17.30 10.29 -0.93
N TRP A 80 -16.34 10.51 -1.83
CA TRP A 80 -16.14 9.70 -3.02
C TRP A 80 -15.18 8.52 -2.82
N GLY A 81 -14.45 8.43 -1.69
CA GLY A 81 -13.45 7.43 -1.44
C GLY A 81 -12.30 7.96 -0.59
N TYR A 82 -11.07 7.72 -1.00
CA TYR A 82 -9.88 8.28 -0.34
C TYR A 82 -8.72 8.43 -1.32
N TRP A 83 -7.73 9.19 -0.90
CA TRP A 83 -6.43 9.21 -1.53
C TRP A 83 -5.30 9.17 -0.49
N ARG A 84 -4.13 8.73 -0.91
CA ARG A 84 -2.90 8.79 -0.11
C ARG A 84 -1.70 9.08 -1.00
N VAL A 85 -0.69 9.74 -0.43
CA VAL A 85 0.58 9.98 -1.10
C VAL A 85 1.47 8.76 -0.91
N LEU A 86 1.93 8.15 -1.99
CA LEU A 86 2.85 7.02 -1.98
C LEU A 86 4.30 7.49 -2.04
N ASP A 87 4.58 8.52 -2.84
CA ASP A 87 5.88 9.17 -2.91
C ASP A 87 5.74 10.66 -3.25
N HIS A 88 6.62 11.48 -2.71
CA HIS A 88 6.65 12.91 -2.98
C HIS A 88 8.09 13.41 -2.99
N LYS A 89 8.54 13.87 -4.14
CA LYS A 89 9.89 14.40 -4.35
C LYS A 89 9.80 15.83 -4.87
N PRO A 90 9.63 16.84 -4.01
CA PRO A 90 9.51 18.24 -4.42
C PRO A 90 10.69 18.72 -5.26
N ALA A 91 11.92 18.36 -4.87
CA ALA A 91 13.13 18.75 -5.59
C ALA A 91 13.17 18.22 -7.04
N GLN A 92 12.54 17.06 -7.31
CA GLN A 92 12.38 16.50 -8.64
C GLN A 92 11.07 16.91 -9.32
N GLY A 93 10.20 17.61 -8.62
CA GLY A 93 8.94 18.12 -9.16
C GLY A 93 7.89 17.07 -9.46
N TYR A 94 7.84 15.96 -8.69
CA TYR A 94 6.80 14.95 -8.85
C TYR A 94 6.16 14.50 -7.52
N LYS A 95 4.96 13.94 -7.64
CA LYS A 95 4.20 13.31 -6.56
C LYS A 95 3.45 12.10 -7.10
N VAL A 96 3.47 11.00 -6.36
CA VAL A 96 2.74 9.77 -6.68
C VAL A 96 1.66 9.55 -5.63
N LYS A 97 0.43 9.32 -6.07
CA LYS A 97 -0.71 9.04 -5.20
C LYS A 97 -1.44 7.77 -5.60
N GLU A 98 -2.07 7.16 -4.63
CA GLU A 98 -3.18 6.25 -4.85
C GLU A 98 -4.50 7.00 -4.62
N LEU A 99 -5.43 6.86 -5.57
CA LEU A 99 -6.81 7.30 -5.46
C LEU A 99 -7.72 6.07 -5.46
N VAL A 100 -8.66 6.00 -4.54
CA VAL A 100 -9.65 4.93 -4.49
C VAL A 100 -11.04 5.54 -4.56
N ILE A 101 -11.78 5.24 -5.64
CA ILE A 101 -13.13 5.75 -5.88
C ILE A 101 -14.14 4.65 -5.58
N TYR A 102 -15.05 4.91 -4.67
CA TYR A 102 -16.12 3.97 -4.31
C TYR A 102 -17.13 3.79 -5.45
N PRO A 103 -17.86 2.67 -5.50
CA PRO A 103 -18.89 2.42 -6.49
C PRO A 103 -19.91 3.57 -6.62
N GLY A 104 -20.20 3.99 -7.84
CA GLY A 104 -21.12 5.06 -8.14
C GLY A 104 -20.66 6.47 -7.76
N LYS A 105 -19.44 6.63 -7.25
CA LYS A 105 -18.89 7.92 -6.82
C LYS A 105 -18.00 8.54 -7.90
N SER A 106 -17.73 9.84 -7.73
CA SER A 106 -16.85 10.59 -8.63
C SER A 106 -16.02 11.63 -7.88
N LEU A 107 -14.85 11.91 -8.40
CA LEU A 107 -14.06 13.09 -8.02
C LEU A 107 -14.78 14.37 -8.42
N SER A 108 -14.39 15.48 -7.81
CA SER A 108 -14.75 16.80 -8.32
C SER A 108 -14.13 17.03 -9.71
N ASP A 109 -14.74 17.89 -10.49
CA ASP A 109 -14.14 18.38 -11.72
C ASP A 109 -12.94 19.28 -11.39
N GLN A 110 -11.79 19.03 -12.04
CA GLN A 110 -10.51 19.66 -11.69
C GLN A 110 -9.76 20.13 -12.92
N LYS A 111 -8.98 21.20 -12.74
CA LYS A 111 -8.04 21.69 -13.75
C LYS A 111 -6.79 22.23 -13.07
N HIS A 112 -5.62 21.86 -13.60
CA HIS A 112 -4.33 22.26 -13.05
C HIS A 112 -3.52 23.09 -14.05
N PHE A 113 -3.00 24.23 -13.58
CA PHE A 113 -2.30 25.17 -14.45
C PHE A 113 -0.79 24.91 -14.55
N LYS A 114 -0.21 24.28 -13.52
CA LYS A 114 1.26 24.17 -13.39
C LYS A 114 1.76 22.73 -13.32
N ARG A 115 0.86 21.73 -13.33
CA ARG A 115 1.21 20.31 -13.33
C ARG A 115 0.44 19.57 -14.41
N SER A 116 1.01 18.47 -14.84
CA SER A 116 0.37 17.42 -15.63
C SER A 116 0.21 16.17 -14.79
N GLU A 117 -0.65 15.26 -15.23
CA GLU A 117 -0.94 14.03 -14.51
C GLU A 117 -0.96 12.84 -15.47
N GLN A 118 -0.61 11.68 -14.95
CA GLN A 118 -0.75 10.40 -15.64
C GLN A 118 -1.47 9.44 -14.70
N TRP A 119 -2.53 8.81 -15.21
CA TRP A 119 -3.38 7.93 -14.42
C TRP A 119 -3.37 6.51 -14.97
N MET A 120 -3.08 5.55 -14.10
CA MET A 120 -3.12 4.13 -14.40
C MET A 120 -4.15 3.46 -13.49
N VAL A 121 -5.12 2.78 -14.06
CA VAL A 121 -6.09 1.98 -13.29
C VAL A 121 -5.43 0.66 -12.90
N LEU A 122 -5.40 0.39 -11.61
CA LEU A 122 -4.85 -0.83 -11.04
C LEU A 122 -5.94 -1.89 -10.83
N GLU A 123 -7.16 -1.44 -10.45
CA GLU A 123 -8.30 -2.30 -10.21
C GLU A 123 -9.61 -1.54 -10.51
N GLY A 124 -10.65 -2.26 -10.92
CA GLY A 124 -11.96 -1.70 -11.23
C GLY A 124 -12.02 -1.02 -12.60
N ILE A 125 -13.02 -0.17 -12.79
CA ILE A 125 -13.27 0.60 -14.03
C ILE A 125 -13.42 2.06 -13.68
N VAL A 126 -12.78 2.93 -14.44
CA VAL A 126 -12.86 4.38 -14.28
C VAL A 126 -13.39 5.00 -15.56
N LYS A 127 -14.47 5.75 -15.46
CA LYS A 127 -14.93 6.65 -16.53
C LYS A 127 -14.23 7.99 -16.36
N MET A 128 -13.30 8.29 -17.25
CA MET A 128 -12.61 9.56 -17.34
C MET A 128 -13.35 10.49 -18.29
N GLN A 129 -13.61 11.69 -17.85
CA GLN A 129 -14.16 12.78 -18.65
C GLN A 129 -13.14 13.91 -18.68
N THR A 130 -12.83 14.41 -19.85
CA THR A 130 -11.90 15.54 -20.02
C THR A 130 -12.51 16.59 -20.95
N GLU A 131 -12.19 17.85 -20.66
CA GLU A 131 -12.57 18.98 -21.51
C GLU A 131 -11.37 19.92 -21.67
N TRP A 132 -11.07 20.22 -22.91
CA TRP A 132 -10.04 21.20 -23.27
C TRP A 132 -10.54 22.11 -24.39
N LYS A 133 -10.60 23.42 -24.09
CA LYS A 133 -11.29 24.40 -24.93
C LYS A 133 -12.76 23.98 -25.13
N GLU A 134 -13.18 23.74 -26.35
CA GLU A 134 -14.56 23.33 -26.69
C GLU A 134 -14.68 21.80 -26.98
N LEU A 135 -13.58 21.05 -26.76
CA LEU A 135 -13.53 19.62 -27.03
C LEU A 135 -13.70 18.82 -25.75
N SER A 136 -14.80 18.06 -25.68
CA SER A 136 -15.07 17.12 -24.58
C SER A 136 -14.78 15.70 -25.04
N ASN A 137 -14.17 14.91 -24.16
CA ASN A 137 -13.91 13.49 -24.38
C ASN A 137 -14.36 12.66 -23.17
N SER A 138 -14.77 11.43 -23.42
CA SER A 138 -15.13 10.46 -22.38
C SER A 138 -14.60 9.08 -22.74
N VAL A 139 -13.82 8.49 -21.85
CA VAL A 139 -13.18 7.18 -22.08
C VAL A 139 -13.29 6.33 -20.82
N HIS A 140 -13.38 5.01 -21.00
CA HIS A 140 -13.26 4.05 -19.92
C HIS A 140 -11.81 3.58 -19.80
N LEU A 141 -11.25 3.72 -18.61
CA LEU A 141 -9.93 3.23 -18.26
C LEU A 141 -10.09 1.94 -17.45
N GLU A 142 -9.28 0.95 -17.79
CA GLU A 142 -9.30 -0.39 -17.21
C GLU A 142 -7.87 -0.82 -16.82
N PRO A 143 -7.72 -1.79 -15.92
CA PRO A 143 -6.42 -2.37 -15.60
C PRO A 143 -5.70 -2.91 -16.86
N HIS A 144 -4.37 -2.91 -16.83
CA HIS A 144 -3.51 -3.41 -17.91
C HIS A 144 -3.59 -2.63 -19.23
N LYS A 145 -4.23 -1.47 -19.24
CA LYS A 145 -4.18 -0.52 -20.37
C LYS A 145 -3.07 0.49 -20.18
N LEU A 146 -2.74 1.20 -21.25
CA LEU A 146 -1.78 2.30 -21.18
C LEU A 146 -2.30 3.41 -20.24
N PRO A 147 -1.39 4.07 -19.50
CA PRO A 147 -1.75 5.20 -18.67
C PRO A 147 -2.42 6.31 -19.48
N TYR A 148 -3.38 6.99 -18.88
CA TYR A 148 -4.05 8.14 -19.47
C TYR A 148 -3.35 9.43 -19.05
N GLU A 149 -2.91 10.22 -20.02
CA GLU A 149 -2.25 11.50 -19.78
C GLU A 149 -3.23 12.66 -19.72
N ILE A 150 -3.07 13.51 -18.71
CA ILE A 150 -3.85 14.74 -18.50
C ILE A 150 -2.86 15.91 -18.52
N GLY A 151 -2.95 16.70 -19.57
CA GLY A 151 -2.12 17.91 -19.73
C GLY A 151 -2.54 19.02 -18.79
N LYS A 152 -1.69 20.06 -18.71
CA LYS A 152 -2.04 21.32 -18.04
C LYS A 152 -3.28 21.93 -18.70
N GLU A 153 -4.07 22.63 -17.87
CA GLU A 153 -5.26 23.37 -18.29
C GLU A 153 -6.39 22.49 -18.87
N VAL A 154 -6.30 21.17 -18.77
CA VAL A 154 -7.36 20.25 -19.13
C VAL A 154 -8.29 20.03 -17.93
N TRP A 155 -9.58 20.34 -18.08
CA TRP A 155 -10.60 19.94 -17.13
C TRP A 155 -10.72 18.42 -17.15
N HIS A 156 -10.78 17.81 -15.98
CA HIS A 156 -10.91 16.36 -15.88
C HIS A 156 -11.68 15.94 -14.64
N LYS A 157 -12.42 14.85 -14.81
CA LYS A 157 -13.24 14.23 -13.77
C LYS A 157 -13.23 12.72 -13.95
N ALA A 158 -12.96 12.01 -12.88
CA ALA A 158 -13.07 10.55 -12.86
C ALA A 158 -14.30 10.13 -12.05
N SER A 159 -14.98 9.10 -12.52
CA SER A 159 -16.05 8.42 -11.81
C SER A 159 -15.88 6.92 -11.89
N ASN A 160 -16.40 6.23 -10.88
CA ASN A 160 -16.43 4.77 -10.86
C ASN A 160 -17.83 4.27 -11.22
N PRO A 161 -18.06 3.77 -12.45
CA PRO A 161 -19.35 3.22 -12.86
C PRO A 161 -19.55 1.75 -12.43
N GLY A 162 -18.51 1.13 -11.85
CA GLY A 162 -18.55 -0.28 -11.46
C GLY A 162 -19.18 -0.52 -10.08
N ASP A 163 -19.20 -1.77 -9.68
CA ASP A 163 -19.73 -2.27 -8.41
C ASP A 163 -18.67 -2.53 -7.33
N LYS A 164 -17.41 -2.41 -7.71
CA LYS A 164 -16.23 -2.51 -6.82
C LYS A 164 -15.47 -1.19 -6.74
N ASN A 165 -14.60 -1.06 -5.76
CA ASN A 165 -13.70 0.09 -5.69
C ASN A 165 -12.83 0.17 -6.95
N ALA A 166 -12.63 1.37 -7.46
CA ALA A 166 -11.67 1.62 -8.51
C ALA A 166 -10.39 2.20 -7.90
N HIS A 167 -9.26 1.54 -8.13
CA HIS A 167 -7.94 1.94 -7.67
C HIS A 167 -7.15 2.55 -8.82
N ILE A 168 -6.62 3.75 -8.60
CA ILE A 168 -5.86 4.51 -9.60
C ILE A 168 -4.51 4.88 -9.00
N LEU A 169 -3.43 4.61 -9.76
CA LEU A 169 -2.14 5.22 -9.52
C LEU A 169 -2.09 6.54 -10.29
N GLU A 170 -1.91 7.64 -9.58
CA GLU A 170 -1.77 8.99 -10.14
C GLU A 170 -0.32 9.45 -9.99
N ILE A 171 0.31 9.78 -11.09
CA ILE A 171 1.62 10.43 -11.12
C ILE A 171 1.41 11.88 -11.53
N GLN A 172 1.82 12.81 -10.69
CA GLN A 172 1.77 14.25 -10.92
C GLN A 172 3.19 14.78 -11.16
N TRP A 173 3.38 15.65 -12.14
CA TRP A 173 4.67 16.32 -12.34
C TRP A 173 4.48 17.77 -12.74
N GLY A 174 5.36 18.63 -12.24
CA GLY A 174 5.36 20.06 -12.49
C GLY A 174 5.52 20.90 -11.23
N LYS A 175 5.39 22.21 -11.38
CA LYS A 175 5.67 23.17 -10.29
C LYS A 175 4.71 23.09 -9.10
N GLU A 176 3.48 22.61 -9.29
CA GLU A 176 2.51 22.41 -8.20
C GLU A 176 2.78 21.16 -7.36
N CYS A 177 3.75 20.33 -7.73
CA CYS A 177 4.17 19.17 -6.95
C CYS A 177 5.24 19.52 -5.91
N ILE A 178 5.63 20.78 -5.81
CA ILE A 178 6.70 21.26 -4.92
C ILE A 178 6.17 21.67 -3.55
N GLU A 179 4.86 21.90 -3.41
CA GLU A 179 4.21 22.31 -2.16
C GLU A 179 3.65 21.12 -1.36
#